data_a7bb9ad19d8cd62943ea1e6a578ab9b6
#
_entry.id   a7bb9ad19d8cd62943ea1e6a578ab9b6
#
_cell.length_a   1.000
_cell.length_b   1.000
_cell.length_c   1.000
_cell.angle_alpha   90.00
_cell.angle_beta   90.00
_cell.angle_gamma   90.00
#
_symmetry.space_group_name_H-M   'P 1'
#
loop_
_entity.id
_entity.type
_entity.pdbx_description
1 polymer ?
#
loop_
_entity_poly.entity_id
_entity_poly.type
_entity_poly.pdbx_seq_one_letter_code
_entity_poly.pdbx_strand_id
1 'polypeptide(L)'
;MRAQDYEDLYALEESLWGFVGMREVTRALLDPLCPLGPRRDILDAGCGTGGMLTWLERYAGGGRVAGIDFSADALDFCRGRGLRDVAQASVTALPFDAETFDLVTSFDVLVQLPGEGSDETAMREMFRVLRPGGVAFARAAAYEWMRSGHDEALDTQRRYTLGRLVERMTRAGFRVRRATYANSLLLPAAAVRRLLLKRLGLADAGSDVKPPGSDRLNRALASALKAEASFLKRPGAKLPAGLSTICIAEKI
;
A
#
# COMPACT_ATOMS: atom_id res chain seq x y z
N MET A 1 -14.15 -5.67 -2.45
CA MET A 1 -13.53 -6.87 -3.08
C MET A 1 -14.45 -8.08 -2.87
N ARG A 2 -14.49 -9.02 -3.80
CA ARG A 2 -15.23 -10.29 -3.67
C ARG A 2 -14.40 -11.32 -2.93
N ALA A 3 -15.01 -12.37 -2.37
CA ALA A 3 -14.30 -13.44 -1.66
C ALA A 3 -13.18 -14.07 -2.52
N GLN A 4 -13.44 -14.33 -3.81
CA GLN A 4 -12.45 -14.87 -4.75
C GLN A 4 -11.23 -13.97 -4.90
N ASP A 5 -11.39 -12.65 -4.83
CA ASP A 5 -10.26 -11.71 -4.95
C ASP A 5 -9.31 -11.82 -3.75
N TYR A 6 -9.82 -12.19 -2.56
CA TYR A 6 -8.99 -12.47 -1.37
C TYR A 6 -8.26 -13.80 -1.47
N GLU A 7 -8.88 -14.84 -2.04
CA GLU A 7 -8.21 -16.13 -2.30
C GLU A 7 -7.04 -15.93 -3.28
N ASP A 8 -7.26 -15.22 -4.37
CA ASP A 8 -6.23 -14.91 -5.37
C ASP A 8 -5.11 -14.07 -4.75
N LEU A 9 -5.46 -13.07 -3.93
CA LEU A 9 -4.49 -12.24 -3.20
C LEU A 9 -3.64 -13.10 -2.26
N TYR A 10 -4.27 -13.92 -1.43
CA TYR A 10 -3.60 -14.82 -0.47
C TYR A 10 -2.63 -15.78 -1.17
N ALA A 11 -3.03 -16.34 -2.30
CA ALA A 11 -2.20 -17.28 -3.06
C ALA A 11 -0.99 -16.61 -3.73
N LEU A 12 -1.10 -15.33 -4.10
CA LEU A 12 -0.14 -14.67 -4.97
C LEU A 12 0.75 -13.64 -4.26
N GLU A 13 0.34 -13.11 -3.10
CA GLU A 13 1.03 -11.99 -2.45
C GLU A 13 2.47 -12.31 -2.00
N GLU A 14 2.84 -13.59 -1.85
CA GLU A 14 4.21 -13.98 -1.51
C GLU A 14 5.11 -14.15 -2.75
N SER A 15 4.55 -14.39 -3.93
CA SER A 15 5.32 -14.80 -5.11
C SER A 15 5.18 -13.88 -6.32
N LEU A 16 4.06 -13.16 -6.43
CA LEU A 16 3.82 -12.30 -7.59
C LEU A 16 4.75 -11.09 -7.57
N TRP A 17 5.35 -10.81 -8.73
CA TRP A 17 6.35 -9.76 -8.95
C TRP A 17 5.98 -8.40 -8.34
N GLY A 18 4.70 -8.02 -8.43
CA GLY A 18 4.22 -6.74 -7.93
C GLY A 18 4.36 -6.63 -6.41
N PHE A 19 3.92 -7.64 -5.67
CA PHE A 19 4.04 -7.66 -4.21
C PHE A 19 5.50 -7.76 -3.77
N VAL A 20 6.26 -8.70 -4.34
CA VAL A 20 7.69 -8.89 -4.03
C VAL A 20 8.48 -7.61 -4.31
N GLY A 21 8.29 -7.02 -5.48
CA GLY A 21 9.00 -5.81 -5.87
C GLY A 21 8.60 -4.59 -5.05
N MET A 22 7.30 -4.42 -4.75
CA MET A 22 6.83 -3.29 -3.95
C MET A 22 7.23 -3.41 -2.47
N ARG A 23 7.42 -4.62 -1.92
CA ARG A 23 8.05 -4.81 -0.60
C ARG A 23 9.49 -4.27 -0.60
N GLU A 24 10.28 -4.48 -1.67
CA GLU A 24 11.63 -3.93 -1.79
C GLU A 24 11.63 -2.39 -1.90
N VAL A 25 10.68 -1.82 -2.65
CA VAL A 25 10.48 -0.37 -2.71
C VAL A 25 10.09 0.18 -1.34
N THR A 26 9.15 -0.47 -0.65
CA THR A 26 8.73 -0.08 0.71
C THR A 26 9.93 -0.12 1.67
N ARG A 27 10.75 -1.18 1.62
CA ARG A 27 11.96 -1.30 2.42
C ARG A 27 12.95 -0.17 2.14
N ALA A 28 13.22 0.12 0.87
CA ALA A 28 14.15 1.17 0.47
C ALA A 28 13.77 2.55 1.02
N LEU A 29 12.46 2.78 1.17
CA LEU A 29 11.91 4.04 1.62
C LEU A 29 11.72 4.10 3.14
N LEU A 30 11.42 2.98 3.78
CA LEU A 30 11.08 2.91 5.21
C LEU A 30 12.33 2.73 6.10
N ASP A 31 13.32 1.92 5.68
CA ASP A 31 14.54 1.65 6.44
C ASP A 31 15.25 2.91 6.98
N PRO A 32 15.38 4.02 6.22
CA PRO A 32 16.03 5.23 6.72
C PRO A 32 15.29 5.93 7.86
N LEU A 33 13.96 5.74 7.98
CA LEU A 33 13.10 6.38 8.98
C LEU A 33 12.73 5.43 10.11
N CYS A 34 12.67 4.14 9.81
CA CYS A 34 12.37 3.07 10.77
C CYS A 34 13.48 2.01 10.73
N PRO A 35 14.69 2.28 11.23
CA PRO A 35 15.79 1.30 11.22
C PRO A 35 15.40 0.05 12.01
N LEU A 36 15.90 -1.11 11.58
CA LEU A 36 15.64 -2.38 12.26
C LEU A 36 16.26 -2.37 13.68
N GLY A 37 15.65 -3.13 14.59
CA GLY A 37 16.16 -3.37 15.93
C GLY A 37 15.37 -2.73 17.07
N PRO A 38 15.06 -1.42 17.08
CA PRO A 38 14.24 -0.83 18.14
C PRO A 38 12.85 -1.45 18.23
N ARG A 39 12.37 -1.62 19.46
CA ARG A 39 10.98 -2.07 19.71
C ARG A 39 9.98 -1.03 19.19
N ARG A 40 9.00 -1.47 18.42
CA ARG A 40 7.91 -0.65 17.88
C ARG A 40 6.59 -1.38 17.87
N ASP A 41 5.55 -0.66 18.20
CA ASP A 41 4.18 -1.10 17.98
C ASP A 41 3.73 -0.59 16.60
N ILE A 42 3.26 -1.51 15.76
CA ILE A 42 2.97 -1.26 14.34
C ILE A 42 1.51 -1.58 14.06
N LEU A 43 0.85 -0.73 13.26
CA LEU A 43 -0.48 -0.97 12.73
C LEU A 43 -0.43 -1.00 11.20
N ASP A 44 -0.99 -2.04 10.59
CA ASP A 44 -1.35 -2.05 9.18
C ASP A 44 -2.85 -1.76 9.02
N ALA A 45 -3.16 -0.56 8.54
CA ALA A 45 -4.51 -0.07 8.39
C ALA A 45 -5.07 -0.48 7.02
N GLY A 46 -5.81 -1.59 7.00
CA GLY A 46 -6.28 -2.31 5.82
C GLY A 46 -5.32 -3.45 5.45
N CYS A 47 -5.16 -4.41 6.36
CA CYS A 47 -4.14 -5.45 6.26
C CYS A 47 -4.45 -6.56 5.24
N GLY A 48 -5.68 -6.59 4.68
CA GLY A 48 -6.08 -7.62 3.74
C GLY A 48 -5.87 -9.04 4.28
N THR A 49 -5.23 -9.88 3.48
CA THR A 49 -4.94 -11.29 3.81
C THR A 49 -3.68 -11.49 4.69
N GLY A 50 -3.05 -10.41 5.14
CA GLY A 50 -2.00 -10.43 6.17
C GLY A 50 -0.56 -10.58 5.66
N GLY A 51 -0.32 -10.65 4.36
CA GLY A 51 1.05 -10.80 3.84
C GLY A 51 1.96 -9.64 4.20
N MET A 52 1.44 -8.41 4.28
CA MET A 52 2.22 -7.28 4.75
C MET A 52 2.41 -7.27 6.26
N LEU A 53 1.45 -7.77 7.07
CA LEU A 53 1.63 -7.90 8.52
C LEU A 53 2.85 -8.75 8.86
N THR A 54 2.95 -9.96 8.29
CA THR A 54 4.11 -10.84 8.47
C THR A 54 5.40 -10.14 8.03
N TRP A 55 5.36 -9.40 6.92
CA TRP A 55 6.54 -8.68 6.45
C TRP A 55 6.94 -7.53 7.37
N LEU A 56 5.98 -6.85 8.01
CA LEU A 56 6.21 -5.73 8.93
C LEU A 56 6.82 -6.17 10.28
N GLU A 57 6.71 -7.43 10.69
CA GLU A 57 7.33 -7.98 11.91
C GLU A 57 8.81 -7.64 12.02
N ARG A 58 9.51 -7.52 10.89
CA ARG A 58 10.94 -7.11 10.85
C ARG A 58 11.22 -5.76 11.48
N TYR A 59 10.24 -4.85 11.48
CA TYR A 59 10.37 -3.50 12.05
C TYR A 59 9.92 -3.41 13.50
N ALA A 60 9.27 -4.46 14.02
CA ALA A 60 8.69 -4.45 15.35
C ALA A 60 9.75 -4.56 16.47
N GLY A 61 10.91 -5.21 16.22
CA GLY A 61 11.95 -5.37 17.24
C GLY A 61 11.44 -6.01 18.54
N GLY A 62 10.46 -6.93 18.44
CA GLY A 62 9.77 -7.54 19.58
C GLY A 62 8.57 -6.73 20.11
N GLY A 63 8.17 -5.67 19.43
CA GLY A 63 6.91 -4.97 19.68
C GLY A 63 5.71 -5.69 19.01
N ARG A 64 4.57 -5.07 19.09
CA ARG A 64 3.30 -5.57 18.55
C ARG A 64 3.18 -5.25 17.06
N VAL A 65 2.64 -6.17 16.26
CA VAL A 65 2.18 -5.90 14.89
C VAL A 65 0.70 -6.21 14.82
N ALA A 66 -0.13 -5.18 14.73
CA ALA A 66 -1.58 -5.29 14.65
C ALA A 66 -2.08 -4.98 13.24
N GLY A 67 -3.18 -5.58 12.85
CA GLY A 67 -3.85 -5.31 11.58
C GLY A 67 -5.33 -5.04 11.76
N ILE A 68 -5.88 -4.18 10.93
CA ILE A 68 -7.32 -4.06 10.77
C ILE A 68 -7.70 -4.21 9.31
N ASP A 69 -8.85 -4.78 9.07
CA ASP A 69 -9.50 -4.77 7.75
C ASP A 69 -11.02 -4.66 7.91
N PHE A 70 -11.68 -4.11 6.91
CA PHE A 70 -13.14 -4.01 6.90
C PHE A 70 -13.80 -5.35 6.61
N SER A 71 -13.12 -6.25 5.88
CA SER A 71 -13.61 -7.56 5.48
C SER A 71 -13.30 -8.63 6.53
N ALA A 72 -14.33 -9.32 7.00
CA ALA A 72 -14.17 -10.50 7.84
C ALA A 72 -13.45 -11.64 7.10
N ASP A 73 -13.74 -11.82 5.81
CA ASP A 73 -13.10 -12.85 4.96
C ASP A 73 -11.58 -12.64 4.88
N ALA A 74 -11.13 -11.39 4.72
CA ALA A 74 -9.70 -11.05 4.73
C ALA A 74 -9.04 -11.46 6.05
N LEU A 75 -9.70 -11.20 7.17
CA LEU A 75 -9.19 -11.53 8.50
C LEU A 75 -9.16 -13.05 8.78
N ASP A 76 -10.01 -13.83 8.14
CA ASP A 76 -9.95 -15.30 8.24
C ASP A 76 -8.66 -15.82 7.58
N PHE A 77 -8.20 -15.24 6.48
CA PHE A 77 -6.88 -15.53 5.92
C PHE A 77 -5.75 -15.13 6.86
N CYS A 78 -5.85 -13.98 7.52
CA CYS A 78 -4.87 -13.57 8.55
C CYS A 78 -4.78 -14.61 9.67
N ARG A 79 -5.94 -15.07 10.18
CA ARG A 79 -6.01 -16.11 11.22
C ARG A 79 -5.42 -17.44 10.72
N GLY A 80 -5.67 -17.80 9.46
CA GLY A 80 -5.06 -18.97 8.80
C GLY A 80 -3.53 -18.90 8.73
N ARG A 81 -2.93 -17.69 8.66
CA ARG A 81 -1.48 -17.46 8.78
C ARG A 81 -0.97 -17.51 10.23
N GLY A 82 -1.84 -17.67 11.22
CA GLY A 82 -1.47 -17.60 12.63
C GLY A 82 -1.41 -16.20 13.21
N LEU A 83 -1.77 -15.17 12.44
CA LEU A 83 -1.84 -13.78 12.90
C LEU A 83 -3.06 -13.62 13.83
N ARG A 84 -2.82 -13.25 15.08
CA ARG A 84 -3.86 -13.16 16.10
C ARG A 84 -4.28 -11.74 16.45
N ASP A 85 -3.39 -10.79 16.19
CA ASP A 85 -3.58 -9.38 16.52
C ASP A 85 -4.25 -8.64 15.36
N VAL A 86 -5.43 -9.11 14.98
CA VAL A 86 -6.21 -8.56 13.87
C VAL A 86 -7.66 -8.32 14.30
N ALA A 87 -8.25 -7.21 13.85
CA ALA A 87 -9.61 -6.82 14.18
C ALA A 87 -10.38 -6.33 12.95
N GLN A 88 -11.68 -6.60 12.91
CA GLN A 88 -12.56 -6.04 11.91
C GLN A 88 -12.90 -4.60 12.26
N ALA A 89 -12.47 -3.65 11.46
CA ALA A 89 -12.72 -2.23 11.68
C ALA A 89 -12.58 -1.41 10.38
N SER A 90 -13.13 -0.19 10.42
CA SER A 90 -12.90 0.78 9.36
C SER A 90 -11.63 1.59 9.64
N VAL A 91 -10.85 1.87 8.60
CA VAL A 91 -9.71 2.80 8.70
C VAL A 91 -10.14 4.25 8.99
N THR A 92 -11.42 4.56 8.82
CA THR A 92 -12.00 5.87 9.16
C THR A 92 -12.46 5.98 10.62
N ALA A 93 -12.36 4.87 11.39
CA ALA A 93 -12.71 4.80 12.81
C ALA A 93 -11.86 3.67 13.44
N LEU A 94 -10.59 3.95 13.70
CA LEU A 94 -9.63 2.96 14.24
C LEU A 94 -9.96 2.64 15.70
N PRO A 95 -10.10 1.33 16.07
CA PRO A 95 -10.50 0.91 17.41
C PRO A 95 -9.31 0.90 18.39
N PHE A 96 -8.50 1.93 18.34
CA PHE A 96 -7.31 2.07 19.18
C PHE A 96 -7.29 3.46 19.82
N ASP A 97 -6.69 3.57 20.99
CA ASP A 97 -6.45 4.84 21.65
C ASP A 97 -5.47 5.71 20.84
N ALA A 98 -5.50 7.02 21.09
CA ALA A 98 -4.51 7.92 20.55
C ALA A 98 -3.10 7.51 21.02
N GLU A 99 -2.10 7.78 20.17
CA GLU A 99 -0.68 7.60 20.53
C GLU A 99 -0.31 6.15 20.95
N THR A 100 -0.88 5.18 20.25
CA THR A 100 -0.65 3.75 20.51
C THR A 100 0.52 3.19 19.69
N PHE A 101 0.72 3.67 18.46
CA PHE A 101 1.65 3.06 17.51
C PHE A 101 2.84 3.95 17.16
N ASP A 102 3.97 3.32 16.84
CA ASP A 102 5.18 3.98 16.35
C ASP A 102 5.25 4.03 14.83
N LEU A 103 4.58 3.09 14.17
CA LEU A 103 4.45 3.01 12.71
C LEU A 103 3.02 2.64 12.34
N VAL A 104 2.42 3.40 11.43
CA VAL A 104 1.14 3.05 10.80
C VAL A 104 1.33 2.98 9.30
N THR A 105 0.93 1.86 8.70
CA THR A 105 0.99 1.64 7.25
C THR A 105 -0.41 1.58 6.65
N SER A 106 -0.54 1.97 5.38
CA SER A 106 -1.75 1.80 4.59
C SER A 106 -1.36 1.56 3.13
N PHE A 107 -1.62 0.36 2.65
CA PHE A 107 -1.23 -0.09 1.31
C PHE A 107 -2.47 -0.23 0.41
N ASP A 108 -2.67 0.75 -0.47
CA ASP A 108 -3.75 0.79 -1.47
C ASP A 108 -5.19 0.76 -0.89
N VAL A 109 -5.36 1.14 0.38
CA VAL A 109 -6.66 1.21 1.07
C VAL A 109 -7.37 2.53 0.79
N LEU A 110 -6.64 3.64 0.82
CA LEU A 110 -7.18 4.99 0.65
C LEU A 110 -7.93 5.18 -0.68
N VAL A 111 -7.58 4.38 -1.68
CA VAL A 111 -8.22 4.38 -2.99
C VAL A 111 -9.60 3.73 -2.99
N GLN A 112 -9.90 2.87 -2.02
CA GLN A 112 -11.16 2.09 -1.93
C GLN A 112 -12.21 2.77 -1.05
N LEU A 113 -11.84 3.81 -0.30
CA LEU A 113 -12.75 4.43 0.66
C LEU A 113 -13.89 5.19 -0.03
N PRO A 114 -15.15 4.85 0.23
CA PRO A 114 -16.30 5.50 -0.40
C PRO A 114 -16.53 6.90 0.18
N GLY A 115 -17.15 7.75 -0.62
CA GLY A 115 -17.53 9.10 -0.21
C GLY A 115 -16.39 10.12 -0.25
N GLU A 116 -16.76 11.39 -0.34
CA GLU A 116 -15.80 12.48 -0.34
C GLU A 116 -15.27 12.72 1.08
N GLY A 117 -13.95 12.94 1.20
CA GLY A 117 -13.30 13.21 2.48
C GLY A 117 -13.03 11.98 3.38
N SER A 118 -13.52 10.79 3.00
CA SER A 118 -13.28 9.56 3.78
C SER A 118 -11.79 9.21 3.91
N ASP A 119 -11.01 9.49 2.89
CA ASP A 119 -9.55 9.31 2.89
C ASP A 119 -8.84 10.31 3.82
N GLU A 120 -9.32 11.56 3.91
CA GLU A 120 -8.80 12.52 4.90
C GLU A 120 -9.16 12.09 6.34
N THR A 121 -10.35 11.53 6.54
CA THR A 121 -10.75 10.98 7.84
C THR A 121 -9.85 9.81 8.24
N ALA A 122 -9.56 8.88 7.31
CA ALA A 122 -8.63 7.78 7.55
C ALA A 122 -7.21 8.30 7.88
N MET A 123 -6.71 9.30 7.16
CA MET A 123 -5.42 9.90 7.46
C MET A 123 -5.36 10.59 8.82
N ARG A 124 -6.46 11.26 9.26
CA ARG A 124 -6.57 11.83 10.62
C ARG A 124 -6.59 10.74 11.69
N GLU A 125 -7.25 9.60 11.45
CA GLU A 125 -7.23 8.46 12.34
C GLU A 125 -5.81 7.85 12.43
N MET A 126 -5.11 7.68 11.32
CA MET A 126 -3.69 7.28 11.32
C MET A 126 -2.84 8.26 12.13
N PHE A 127 -3.07 9.57 11.98
CA PHE A 127 -2.39 10.60 12.77
C PHE A 127 -2.73 10.49 14.26
N ARG A 128 -4.00 10.28 14.61
CA ARG A 128 -4.46 10.18 16.00
C ARG A 128 -3.79 9.03 16.74
N VAL A 129 -3.75 7.84 16.12
CA VAL A 129 -3.22 6.63 16.78
C VAL A 129 -1.70 6.55 16.79
N LEU A 130 -1.00 7.37 16.01
CA LEU A 130 0.46 7.47 16.05
C LEU A 130 0.93 8.25 17.28
N ARG A 131 2.01 7.79 17.89
CA ARG A 131 2.77 8.54 18.92
C ARG A 131 3.43 9.76 18.29
N PRO A 132 3.71 10.84 19.05
CA PRO A 132 4.62 11.90 18.61
C PRO A 132 5.96 11.31 18.13
N GLY A 133 6.44 11.74 16.98
CA GLY A 133 7.60 11.15 16.30
C GLY A 133 7.33 9.85 15.55
N GLY A 134 6.12 9.31 15.63
CA GLY A 134 5.71 8.11 14.88
C GLY A 134 5.59 8.37 13.39
N VAL A 135 5.75 7.31 12.60
CA VAL A 135 5.82 7.34 11.14
C VAL A 135 4.55 6.78 10.51
N ALA A 136 4.01 7.49 9.54
CA ALA A 136 2.98 7.00 8.64
C ALA A 136 3.57 6.67 7.27
N PHE A 137 3.21 5.50 6.72
CA PHE A 137 3.53 5.10 5.35
C PHE A 137 2.22 4.89 4.58
N ALA A 138 1.95 5.72 3.60
CA ALA A 138 0.77 5.60 2.74
C ALA A 138 1.18 5.31 1.30
N ARG A 139 0.60 4.27 0.69
CA ARG A 139 0.69 3.95 -0.73
C ARG A 139 -0.70 3.99 -1.35
N ALA A 140 -0.79 4.54 -2.56
CA ALA A 140 -2.05 4.62 -3.30
C ALA A 140 -1.81 4.48 -4.81
N ALA A 141 -2.76 3.93 -5.54
CA ALA A 141 -2.73 3.84 -6.99
C ALA A 141 -2.70 5.24 -7.62
N ALA A 142 -1.84 5.41 -8.65
CA ALA A 142 -1.64 6.69 -9.31
C ALA A 142 -2.58 6.90 -10.49
N TYR A 143 -2.92 8.18 -10.73
CA TYR A 143 -3.57 8.77 -11.89
C TYR A 143 -4.98 8.23 -12.24
N GLU A 144 -5.98 9.10 -12.19
CA GLU A 144 -7.36 8.79 -12.58
C GLU A 144 -7.47 8.32 -14.05
N TRP A 145 -6.65 8.85 -14.95
CA TRP A 145 -6.65 8.44 -16.36
C TRP A 145 -6.18 6.99 -16.58
N MET A 146 -5.52 6.39 -15.57
CA MET A 146 -5.09 4.98 -15.55
C MET A 146 -6.18 4.02 -15.07
N ARG A 147 -7.39 4.51 -14.79
CA ARG A 147 -8.52 3.67 -14.36
C ARG A 147 -8.85 2.60 -15.41
N SER A 148 -9.11 1.38 -14.95
CA SER A 148 -9.35 0.20 -15.78
C SER A 148 -10.33 -0.77 -15.09
N GLY A 149 -10.67 -1.89 -15.71
CA GLY A 149 -11.49 -2.94 -15.09
C GLY A 149 -10.90 -3.53 -13.79
N HIS A 150 -9.59 -3.40 -13.59
CA HIS A 150 -8.96 -3.73 -12.31
C HIS A 150 -9.49 -2.85 -11.16
N ASP A 151 -9.73 -1.56 -11.42
CA ASP A 151 -10.29 -0.65 -10.42
C ASP A 151 -11.73 -1.01 -10.07
N GLU A 152 -12.50 -1.46 -11.06
CA GLU A 152 -13.87 -1.92 -10.86
C GLU A 152 -13.90 -3.22 -10.04
N ALA A 153 -12.99 -4.15 -10.33
CA ALA A 153 -12.87 -5.40 -9.60
C ALA A 153 -12.48 -5.19 -8.12
N LEU A 154 -11.64 -4.19 -7.82
CA LEU A 154 -11.19 -3.85 -6.48
C LEU A 154 -12.03 -2.78 -5.79
N ASP A 155 -13.14 -2.35 -6.39
CA ASP A 155 -13.98 -1.25 -5.88
C ASP A 155 -13.20 0.05 -5.63
N THR A 156 -12.26 0.37 -6.55
CA THR A 156 -11.43 1.57 -6.45
C THR A 156 -12.28 2.81 -6.70
N GLN A 157 -12.43 3.66 -5.70
CA GLN A 157 -13.24 4.88 -5.74
C GLN A 157 -12.45 6.07 -6.32
N ARG A 158 -11.13 6.11 -6.10
CA ARG A 158 -10.25 7.21 -6.50
C ARG A 158 -8.82 6.77 -6.75
N ARG A 159 -8.10 7.59 -7.50
CA ARG A 159 -6.65 7.45 -7.68
C ARG A 159 -5.97 8.78 -7.34
N TYR A 160 -4.68 8.75 -7.08
CA TYR A 160 -3.94 9.90 -6.58
C TYR A 160 -2.92 10.42 -7.57
N THR A 161 -2.72 11.73 -7.59
CA THR A 161 -1.41 12.30 -7.93
C THR A 161 -0.58 12.42 -6.67
N LEU A 162 0.74 12.47 -6.81
CA LEU A 162 1.63 12.63 -5.66
C LEU A 162 1.32 13.90 -4.87
N GLY A 163 1.05 15.01 -5.59
CA GLY A 163 0.68 16.27 -4.95
C GLY A 163 -0.59 16.17 -4.11
N ARG A 164 -1.64 15.49 -4.62
CA ARG A 164 -2.88 15.28 -3.88
C ARG A 164 -2.67 14.42 -2.62
N LEU A 165 -1.86 13.36 -2.70
CA LEU A 165 -1.56 12.53 -1.53
C LEU A 165 -0.81 13.34 -0.47
N VAL A 166 0.22 14.08 -0.86
CA VAL A 166 1.00 14.97 0.02
C VAL A 166 0.12 16.02 0.67
N GLU A 167 -0.73 16.70 -0.10
CA GLU A 167 -1.65 17.72 0.40
C GLU A 167 -2.58 17.16 1.49
N ARG A 168 -3.20 15.99 1.22
CA ARG A 168 -4.13 15.37 2.19
C ARG A 168 -3.44 14.90 3.46
N MET A 169 -2.25 14.30 3.35
CA MET A 169 -1.43 13.95 4.51
C MET A 169 -1.07 15.19 5.34
N THR A 170 -0.69 16.28 4.67
CA THR A 170 -0.38 17.55 5.36
C THR A 170 -1.61 18.15 6.06
N ARG A 171 -2.78 18.11 5.41
CA ARG A 171 -4.05 18.56 6.03
C ARG A 171 -4.47 17.70 7.22
N ALA A 172 -4.11 16.42 7.24
CA ALA A 172 -4.32 15.55 8.37
C ALA A 172 -3.38 15.80 9.56
N GLY A 173 -2.42 16.74 9.43
CA GLY A 173 -1.49 17.15 10.48
C GLY A 173 -0.07 16.61 10.34
N PHE A 174 0.20 15.79 9.35
CA PHE A 174 1.51 15.17 9.16
C PHE A 174 2.56 16.12 8.58
N ARG A 175 3.80 15.96 9.04
CA ARG A 175 4.99 16.50 8.36
C ARG A 175 5.53 15.48 7.36
N VAL A 176 5.41 15.76 6.07
CA VAL A 176 5.91 14.87 5.02
C VAL A 176 7.44 14.84 5.02
N ARG A 177 7.99 13.65 5.16
CA ARG A 177 9.44 13.37 5.15
C ARG A 177 9.93 12.96 3.78
N ARG A 178 9.12 12.18 3.08
CA ARG A 178 9.45 11.70 1.74
C ARG A 178 8.18 11.44 0.95
N ALA A 179 8.18 11.83 -0.32
CA ALA A 179 7.11 11.52 -1.24
C ALA A 179 7.70 11.22 -2.62
N THR A 180 7.23 10.17 -3.28
CA THR A 180 7.70 9.71 -4.58
C THR A 180 6.63 8.91 -5.30
N TYR A 181 6.73 8.81 -6.61
CA TYR A 181 6.08 7.74 -7.34
C TYR A 181 6.87 6.44 -7.20
N ALA A 182 6.25 5.33 -7.52
CA ALA A 182 6.84 4.02 -7.59
C ALA A 182 6.22 3.20 -8.73
N ASN A 183 6.87 2.12 -9.10
CA ASN A 183 6.50 1.30 -10.26
C ASN A 183 6.54 2.13 -11.55
N SER A 184 7.63 2.88 -11.72
CA SER A 184 7.84 3.84 -12.82
C SER A 184 8.25 3.15 -14.11
N LEU A 185 9.09 2.12 -14.00
CA LEU A 185 9.60 1.40 -15.17
C LEU A 185 8.49 0.69 -15.97
N LEU A 186 7.42 0.30 -15.29
CA LEU A 186 6.29 -0.38 -15.92
C LEU A 186 5.19 0.59 -16.39
N LEU A 187 5.24 1.85 -15.98
CA LEU A 187 4.24 2.86 -16.36
C LEU A 187 4.06 2.99 -17.88
N PRO A 188 5.11 3.07 -18.72
CA PRO A 188 4.92 3.22 -20.17
C PRO A 188 4.17 2.03 -20.79
N ALA A 189 4.55 0.81 -20.42
CA ALA A 189 3.90 -0.40 -20.95
C ALA A 189 2.43 -0.49 -20.49
N ALA A 190 2.17 -0.20 -19.21
CA ALA A 190 0.81 -0.18 -18.68
C ALA A 190 -0.05 0.93 -19.33
N ALA A 191 0.52 2.11 -19.57
CA ALA A 191 -0.17 3.22 -20.22
C ALA A 191 -0.54 2.87 -21.67
N VAL A 192 0.41 2.33 -22.44
CA VAL A 192 0.16 1.91 -23.84
C VAL A 192 -0.93 0.84 -23.87
N ARG A 193 -0.83 -0.21 -23.03
CA ARG A 193 -1.85 -1.26 -22.95
C ARG A 193 -3.23 -0.67 -22.66
N ARG A 194 -3.38 0.17 -21.64
CA ARG A 194 -4.67 0.76 -21.24
C ARG A 194 -5.26 1.71 -22.27
N LEU A 195 -4.41 2.55 -22.91
CA LEU A 195 -4.86 3.45 -23.97
C LEU A 195 -5.30 2.69 -25.23
N LEU A 196 -4.60 1.61 -25.60
CA LEU A 196 -4.98 0.76 -26.73
C LEU A 196 -6.31 0.04 -26.46
N LEU A 197 -6.49 -0.56 -25.29
CA LEU A 197 -7.71 -1.24 -24.91
C LEU A 197 -8.92 -0.29 -24.92
N LYS A 198 -8.74 0.94 -24.38
CA LYS A 198 -9.79 1.98 -24.45
C LYS A 198 -10.15 2.37 -25.89
N ARG A 199 -9.15 2.52 -26.77
CA ARG A 199 -9.38 2.84 -28.19
C ARG A 199 -10.13 1.75 -28.95
N LEU A 200 -9.88 0.49 -28.59
CA LEU A 200 -10.50 -0.67 -29.24
C LEU A 200 -11.86 -1.03 -28.64
N GLY A 201 -12.33 -0.29 -27.62
CA GLY A 201 -13.59 -0.60 -26.92
C GLY A 201 -13.56 -1.93 -26.19
N LEU A 202 -12.37 -2.48 -25.97
CA LEU A 202 -12.18 -3.74 -25.24
C LEU A 202 -12.14 -3.41 -23.75
N ALA A 203 -13.14 -3.89 -23.01
CA ALA A 203 -13.11 -3.82 -21.56
C ALA A 203 -11.96 -4.70 -21.06
N ASP A 204 -11.07 -4.14 -20.23
CA ASP A 204 -10.06 -4.91 -19.48
C ASP A 204 -10.81 -5.61 -18.34
N ALA A 205 -11.45 -6.74 -18.67
CA ALA A 205 -12.28 -7.46 -17.71
C ALA A 205 -11.41 -8.26 -16.76
N GLY A 206 -11.17 -7.74 -15.56
CA GLY A 206 -10.60 -8.51 -14.46
C GLY A 206 -9.45 -7.82 -13.71
N SER A 207 -9.11 -8.42 -12.58
CA SER A 207 -7.99 -7.99 -11.74
C SER A 207 -6.65 -8.18 -12.47
N ASP A 208 -5.76 -7.17 -12.38
CA ASP A 208 -4.35 -7.29 -12.81
C ASP A 208 -3.53 -8.24 -11.88
N VAL A 209 -4.16 -8.74 -10.82
CA VAL A 209 -3.57 -9.74 -9.90
C VAL A 209 -3.64 -11.11 -10.57
N LYS A 210 -2.85 -11.28 -11.64
CA LYS A 210 -2.68 -12.57 -12.32
C LYS A 210 -1.21 -12.85 -12.52
N PRO A 211 -0.77 -14.10 -12.37
CA PRO A 211 0.60 -14.47 -12.70
C PRO A 211 0.87 -14.13 -14.17
N PRO A 212 2.01 -13.50 -14.48
CA PRO A 212 2.42 -13.37 -15.87
C PRO A 212 2.66 -14.77 -16.44
N GLY A 213 2.44 -14.96 -17.75
CA GLY A 213 2.43 -16.26 -18.45
C GLY A 213 3.72 -17.11 -18.32
N SER A 214 4.74 -16.65 -17.59
CA SER A 214 5.92 -17.42 -17.27
C SER A 214 6.63 -16.92 -16.00
N ASP A 215 7.30 -17.82 -15.27
CA ASP A 215 8.16 -17.50 -14.13
C ASP A 215 9.33 -16.59 -14.49
N ARG A 216 9.84 -16.69 -15.72
CA ARG A 216 10.91 -15.81 -16.21
C ARG A 216 10.43 -14.36 -16.28
N LEU A 217 9.25 -14.13 -16.79
CA LEU A 217 8.65 -12.80 -16.85
C LEU A 217 8.35 -12.26 -15.44
N ASN A 218 7.82 -13.10 -14.55
CA ASN A 218 7.60 -12.74 -13.15
C ASN A 218 8.89 -12.26 -12.48
N ARG A 219 9.99 -13.01 -12.64
CA ARG A 219 11.30 -12.61 -12.11
C ARG A 219 11.86 -11.34 -12.74
N ALA A 220 11.70 -11.17 -14.06
CA ALA A 220 12.16 -9.97 -14.75
C ALA A 220 11.44 -8.71 -14.26
N LEU A 221 10.10 -8.77 -14.10
CA LEU A 221 9.29 -7.68 -13.57
C LEU A 221 9.64 -7.36 -12.10
N ALA A 222 9.83 -8.39 -11.27
CA ALA A 222 10.31 -8.20 -9.89
C ALA A 222 11.71 -7.55 -9.86
N SER A 223 12.59 -7.91 -10.77
CA SER A 223 13.95 -7.35 -10.87
C SER A 223 13.92 -5.87 -11.29
N ALA A 224 12.99 -5.48 -12.15
CA ALA A 224 12.78 -4.07 -12.51
C ALA A 224 12.41 -3.23 -11.28
N LEU A 225 11.49 -3.70 -10.44
CA LEU A 225 11.12 -3.02 -9.18
C LEU A 225 12.27 -3.02 -8.14
N LYS A 226 13.07 -4.09 -8.09
CA LYS A 226 14.28 -4.13 -7.23
C LYS A 226 15.33 -3.10 -7.68
N ALA A 227 15.49 -2.90 -8.98
CA ALA A 227 16.37 -1.84 -9.52
C ALA A 227 15.85 -0.45 -9.13
N GLU A 228 14.53 -0.23 -9.24
CA GLU A 228 13.88 1.00 -8.78
C GLU A 228 14.06 1.23 -7.28
N ALA A 229 13.87 0.18 -6.46
CA ALA A 229 14.14 0.22 -5.03
C ALA A 229 15.60 0.59 -4.72
N SER A 230 16.56 0.06 -5.48
CA SER A 230 17.98 0.39 -5.32
C SER A 230 18.28 1.86 -5.65
N PHE A 231 17.61 2.43 -6.63
CA PHE A 231 17.67 3.88 -6.90
C PHE A 231 17.07 4.69 -5.75
N LEU A 232 15.90 4.28 -5.25
CA LEU A 232 15.17 4.96 -4.17
C LEU A 232 15.88 4.87 -2.80
N LYS A 233 16.84 3.97 -2.60
CA LYS A 233 17.69 3.95 -1.39
C LYS A 233 18.55 5.21 -1.25
N ARG A 234 18.83 5.89 -2.34
CA ARG A 234 19.67 7.11 -2.30
C ARG A 234 18.90 8.23 -1.57
N PRO A 235 19.55 8.96 -0.66
CA PRO A 235 18.93 10.11 0.00
C PRO A 235 18.39 11.12 -1.00
N GLY A 236 17.13 11.53 -0.80
CA GLY A 236 16.48 12.50 -1.67
C GLY A 236 16.03 12.00 -3.05
N ALA A 237 16.35 10.76 -3.44
CA ALA A 237 15.90 10.21 -4.72
C ALA A 237 14.37 10.16 -4.81
N LYS A 238 13.85 10.62 -5.93
CA LYS A 238 12.41 10.66 -6.25
C LYS A 238 12.21 10.22 -7.69
N LEU A 239 11.10 9.54 -7.93
CA LEU A 239 10.65 9.20 -9.28
C LEU A 239 9.56 10.18 -9.71
N PRO A 240 9.64 10.73 -10.92
CA PRO A 240 8.72 11.81 -11.37
C PRO A 240 7.33 11.28 -11.75
N ALA A 241 7.20 9.98 -12.04
CA ALA A 241 5.96 9.32 -12.43
C ALA A 241 6.01 7.83 -12.07
N GLY A 242 4.86 7.16 -11.95
CA GLY A 242 4.77 5.73 -11.66
C GLY A 242 3.32 5.29 -11.46
N LEU A 243 3.09 3.99 -11.39
CA LEU A 243 1.76 3.42 -11.20
C LEU A 243 1.23 3.57 -9.77
N SER A 244 2.12 3.84 -8.80
CA SER A 244 1.78 4.07 -7.40
C SER A 244 2.36 5.39 -6.90
N THR A 245 1.66 6.04 -5.98
CA THR A 245 2.15 7.16 -5.18
C THR A 245 2.49 6.67 -3.78
N ILE A 246 3.58 7.16 -3.20
CA ILE A 246 3.99 6.84 -1.84
C ILE A 246 4.28 8.14 -1.09
N CYS A 247 3.75 8.25 0.10
CA CYS A 247 4.03 9.33 1.03
C CYS A 247 4.42 8.76 2.40
N ILE A 248 5.56 9.21 2.93
CA ILE A 248 6.02 8.88 4.26
C ILE A 248 6.07 10.17 5.06
N ALA A 249 5.44 10.16 6.21
CA ALA A 249 5.25 11.36 7.00
C ALA A 249 5.36 11.04 8.49
N GLU A 250 5.64 12.05 9.31
CA GLU A 250 5.75 11.95 10.76
C GLU A 250 4.65 12.75 11.46
N LYS A 251 4.19 12.25 12.58
CA LYS A 251 3.47 13.02 13.59
C LYS A 251 4.46 13.84 14.39
N ILE A 252 4.31 15.19 14.37
CA ILE A 252 5.13 16.12 15.15
C ILE A 252 4.52 16.26 16.55
#